data_98ef6ee792df91297002b328939be59a
#
_entry.id   98ef6ee792df91297002b328939be59a
#
_cell.length_a   1.000
_cell.length_b   1.000
_cell.length_c   1.000
_cell.angle_alpha   90.00
_cell.angle_beta   90.00
_cell.angle_gamma   90.00
#
_symmetry.space_group_name_H-M   'P 1'
#
loop_
_entity.id
_entity.type
_entity.pdbx_description
1 polymer ?
#
loop_
_entity_poly.entity_id
_entity_poly.type
_entity_poly.pdbx_seq_one_letter_code
_entity_poly.pdbx_strand_id
1 'polypeptide(L)'
;KGELVVIMIHGWGGGTEAPKPQLELQKALGDVYVVAPLYPRAQIMEKYNIEKDGRAIWNDSWSLNLTVPGTPHDDWRGGGDANGTTMSSYDVVDELLARLSDRALYPNLKKIVLAGYSAGGQFVGRYVAVGKGVVRDGIALEYAAMAPSTYLLPNSTDTWHYGIGNRPRYSRDMSEEQIMGNLRRRRCLHGCGSLDVGEKSLDKTPCAMKQGENRFARYQNFKALVEKDSRWAEKVVFHTFDSIAHEASKAYADPYLLKYMKEVK
;
A
#
# COMPACT_ATOMS: atom_id res chain seq x y z
N LYS A 1 6.88 -25.44 -5.72
CA LYS A 1 7.74 -24.31 -5.32
C LYS A 1 7.44 -23.13 -6.23
N GLY A 2 7.31 -21.92 -5.64
CA GLY A 2 7.14 -20.69 -6.42
C GLY A 2 5.71 -20.39 -6.89
N GLU A 3 4.68 -20.90 -6.22
CA GLU A 3 3.28 -20.59 -6.56
C GLU A 3 2.77 -19.26 -6.00
N LEU A 4 3.42 -18.73 -4.97
CA LEU A 4 3.08 -17.47 -4.30
C LEU A 4 4.29 -16.54 -4.24
N VAL A 5 4.07 -15.27 -4.57
CA VAL A 5 5.00 -14.17 -4.31
C VAL A 5 4.28 -13.12 -3.48
N VAL A 6 4.95 -12.59 -2.46
CA VAL A 6 4.49 -11.42 -1.73
C VAL A 6 5.40 -10.23 -2.07
N ILE A 7 4.83 -9.16 -2.63
CA ILE A 7 5.51 -7.87 -2.78
C ILE A 7 5.18 -7.07 -1.54
N MET A 8 6.19 -6.81 -0.71
CA MET A 8 6.02 -6.15 0.59
C MET A 8 6.52 -4.70 0.54
N ILE A 9 5.60 -3.76 0.65
CA ILE A 9 5.91 -2.33 0.71
C ILE A 9 6.25 -1.94 2.13
N HIS A 10 7.44 -1.33 2.32
CA HIS A 10 7.93 -0.94 3.65
C HIS A 10 7.12 0.16 4.32
N GLY A 11 7.27 0.30 5.64
CA GLY A 11 6.72 1.39 6.43
C GLY A 11 7.53 2.69 6.31
N TRP A 12 7.20 3.68 7.14
CA TRP A 12 7.85 5.00 7.14
C TRP A 12 9.36 4.96 7.36
N GLY A 13 9.84 4.08 8.25
CA GLY A 13 11.26 3.99 8.60
C GLY A 13 12.19 3.72 7.42
N GLY A 14 11.68 3.19 6.34
CA GLY A 14 12.31 2.94 5.03
C GLY A 14 13.73 2.38 5.09
N GLY A 15 13.96 1.25 4.54
CA GLY A 15 15.30 0.73 4.26
C GLY A 15 15.96 -0.06 5.37
N THR A 16 16.16 0.45 6.59
CA THR A 16 16.94 -0.29 7.59
C THR A 16 16.09 -1.06 8.60
N GLU A 17 14.87 -0.64 8.84
CA GLU A 17 13.91 -1.40 9.65
C GLU A 17 13.06 -2.35 8.80
N ALA A 18 13.06 -2.17 7.48
CA ALA A 18 12.30 -2.98 6.54
C ALA A 18 12.71 -4.46 6.49
N PRO A 19 13.99 -4.85 6.65
CA PRO A 19 14.37 -6.26 6.57
C PRO A 19 13.74 -7.14 7.63
N LYS A 20 13.50 -6.63 8.84
CA LYS A 20 12.99 -7.45 9.94
C LYS A 20 11.57 -7.97 9.69
N PRO A 21 10.55 -7.15 9.41
CA PRO A 21 9.21 -7.64 9.06
C PRO A 21 9.21 -8.53 7.81
N GLN A 22 10.08 -8.26 6.82
CA GLN A 22 10.23 -9.09 5.63
C GLN A 22 10.74 -10.49 5.98
N LEU A 23 11.78 -10.58 6.80
CA LEU A 23 12.35 -11.87 7.22
C LEU A 23 11.37 -12.66 8.09
N GLU A 24 10.63 -11.99 8.96
CA GLU A 24 9.59 -12.62 9.78
C GLU A 24 8.45 -13.16 8.91
N LEU A 25 7.98 -12.37 7.96
CA LEU A 25 6.97 -12.81 7.00
C LEU A 25 7.47 -14.01 6.17
N GLN A 26 8.72 -13.94 5.67
CA GLN A 26 9.34 -15.03 4.91
C GLN A 26 9.38 -16.32 5.72
N LYS A 27 9.78 -16.25 7.00
CA LYS A 27 9.78 -17.39 7.91
C LYS A 27 8.38 -17.95 8.16
N ALA A 28 7.40 -17.08 8.37
CA ALA A 28 6.02 -17.49 8.63
C ALA A 28 5.34 -18.11 7.41
N LEU A 29 5.64 -17.61 6.22
CA LEU A 29 5.08 -18.13 4.97
C LEU A 29 5.80 -19.41 4.49
N GLY A 30 7.07 -19.60 4.85
CA GLY A 30 7.87 -20.75 4.45
C GLY A 30 8.42 -20.60 3.02
N ASP A 31 8.15 -21.57 2.14
CA ASP A 31 8.67 -21.62 0.76
C ASP A 31 7.95 -20.66 -0.20
N VAL A 32 8.03 -19.37 0.12
CA VAL A 32 7.42 -18.24 -0.63
C VAL A 32 8.48 -17.18 -0.90
N TYR A 33 8.44 -16.55 -2.05
CA TYR A 33 9.28 -15.39 -2.32
C TYR A 33 8.67 -14.12 -1.75
N VAL A 34 9.45 -13.38 -0.95
CA VAL A 34 9.09 -12.04 -0.50
C VAL A 34 10.01 -11.02 -1.18
N VAL A 35 9.44 -10.18 -2.02
CA VAL A 35 10.12 -9.09 -2.73
C VAL A 35 9.78 -7.79 -2.01
N ALA A 36 10.78 -7.03 -1.58
CA ALA A 36 10.58 -5.78 -0.88
C ALA A 36 11.30 -4.63 -1.62
N PRO A 37 10.61 -3.93 -2.53
CA PRO A 37 11.17 -2.76 -3.17
C PRO A 37 11.43 -1.67 -2.13
N LEU A 38 12.53 -0.96 -2.30
CA LEU A 38 12.89 0.18 -1.48
C LEU A 38 12.54 1.46 -2.23
N TYR A 39 11.82 2.37 -1.56
CA TYR A 39 11.57 3.73 -2.01
C TYR A 39 12.47 4.68 -1.20
N PRO A 40 13.72 4.89 -1.62
CA PRO A 40 14.66 5.69 -0.85
C PRO A 40 14.28 7.16 -0.88
N ARG A 41 14.44 7.81 0.26
CA ARG A 41 14.24 9.25 0.46
C ARG A 41 15.58 9.90 0.76
N ALA A 42 15.77 11.15 0.37
CA ALA A 42 17.04 11.87 0.57
C ALA A 42 17.56 11.78 2.02
N GLN A 43 16.68 12.01 2.99
CA GLN A 43 17.02 11.94 4.42
C GLN A 43 17.48 10.55 4.89
N ILE A 44 16.89 9.50 4.34
CA ILE A 44 17.28 8.12 4.65
C ILE A 44 18.63 7.79 4.02
N MET A 45 18.85 8.22 2.77
CA MET A 45 20.13 8.06 2.09
C MET A 45 21.27 8.73 2.86
N GLU A 46 21.06 9.96 3.33
CA GLU A 46 22.02 10.71 4.15
C GLU A 46 22.29 10.03 5.49
N LYS A 47 21.24 9.67 6.22
CA LYS A 47 21.35 9.02 7.54
C LYS A 47 22.19 7.75 7.51
N TYR A 48 22.15 6.99 6.42
CA TYR A 48 22.82 5.70 6.31
C TYR A 48 24.00 5.71 5.34
N ASN A 49 24.46 6.89 4.91
CA ASN A 49 25.57 7.07 3.96
C ASN A 49 25.39 6.21 2.69
N ILE A 50 24.16 6.13 2.19
CA ILE A 50 23.87 5.37 0.98
C ILE A 50 24.16 6.28 -0.22
N GLU A 51 24.95 5.76 -1.15
CA GLU A 51 25.28 6.46 -2.41
C GLU A 51 24.00 6.80 -3.22
N LYS A 52 23.92 8.06 -3.67
CA LYS A 52 22.73 8.57 -4.36
C LYS A 52 22.82 8.38 -5.88
N ASP A 53 24.00 8.18 -6.42
CA ASP A 53 24.24 8.12 -7.84
C ASP A 53 23.52 6.95 -8.51
N GLY A 54 22.80 7.26 -9.57
CA GLY A 54 22.05 6.26 -10.35
C GLY A 54 20.81 5.68 -9.65
N ARG A 55 20.41 6.21 -8.49
CA ARG A 55 19.22 5.76 -7.74
C ARG A 55 18.05 6.71 -7.93
N ALA A 56 16.87 6.13 -8.10
CA ALA A 56 15.63 6.88 -7.99
C ALA A 56 15.37 7.24 -6.54
N ILE A 57 15.12 8.51 -6.25
CA ILE A 57 14.88 9.05 -4.90
C ILE A 57 13.53 9.73 -4.91
N TRP A 58 12.67 9.36 -3.97
CA TRP A 58 11.34 9.95 -3.80
C TRP A 58 11.31 10.94 -2.65
N ASN A 59 10.33 11.79 -2.70
CA ASN A 59 10.02 12.70 -1.61
C ASN A 59 9.05 12.07 -0.59
N ASP A 60 8.85 12.79 0.46
CA ASP A 60 8.11 12.44 1.64
C ASP A 60 7.31 13.65 2.14
N SER A 61 6.60 14.25 1.19
CA SER A 61 5.91 15.52 1.37
C SER A 61 4.41 15.36 1.67
N TRP A 62 4.00 14.16 2.08
CA TRP A 62 2.61 13.78 2.33
C TRP A 62 1.78 14.79 3.13
N SER A 63 2.40 15.46 4.10
CA SER A 63 1.72 16.43 4.93
C SER A 63 1.85 17.89 4.44
N LEU A 64 2.73 18.16 3.47
CA LEU A 64 3.08 19.53 3.08
C LEU A 64 2.26 20.07 1.89
N ASN A 65 1.72 19.21 1.04
CA ASN A 65 1.21 19.59 -0.28
C ASN A 65 -0.31 19.61 -0.43
N LEU A 66 -1.04 19.57 0.66
CA LEU A 66 -2.47 19.21 0.65
C LEU A 66 -3.43 20.33 0.29
N THR A 67 -2.98 21.57 0.36
CA THR A 67 -3.87 22.72 0.26
C THR A 67 -3.64 23.62 -0.95
N VAL A 68 -2.55 23.41 -1.68
CA VAL A 68 -2.19 24.25 -2.84
C VAL A 68 -2.50 23.50 -4.13
N PRO A 69 -3.52 23.91 -4.91
CA PRO A 69 -3.75 23.34 -6.24
C PRO A 69 -2.52 23.47 -7.13
N GLY A 70 -2.17 22.40 -7.84
CA GLY A 70 -1.02 22.38 -8.74
C GLY A 70 0.32 22.06 -8.08
N THR A 71 0.37 21.85 -6.76
CA THR A 71 1.59 21.32 -6.11
C THR A 71 1.87 19.90 -6.60
N PRO A 72 3.11 19.57 -6.98
CA PRO A 72 3.44 18.21 -7.42
C PRO A 72 3.17 17.19 -6.30
N HIS A 73 2.50 16.13 -6.64
CA HIS A 73 2.35 14.96 -5.76
C HIS A 73 3.56 14.06 -5.98
N ASP A 74 4.60 14.29 -5.20
CA ASP A 74 5.90 13.62 -5.31
C ASP A 74 6.14 12.60 -4.18
N ASP A 75 5.16 12.38 -3.32
CA ASP A 75 5.24 11.41 -2.24
C ASP A 75 5.12 9.98 -2.76
N TRP A 76 6.09 9.15 -2.40
CA TRP A 76 6.15 7.75 -2.83
C TRP A 76 4.92 6.92 -2.43
N ARG A 77 4.26 7.24 -1.31
CA ARG A 77 3.07 6.51 -0.84
C ARG A 77 1.84 6.74 -1.70
N GLY A 78 1.84 7.82 -2.43
CA GLY A 78 0.72 8.23 -3.28
C GLY A 78 0.96 8.09 -4.78
N GLY A 79 2.01 7.41 -5.21
CA GLY A 79 2.31 7.27 -6.63
C GLY A 79 3.03 8.47 -7.22
N GLY A 80 3.71 9.25 -6.38
CA GLY A 80 4.53 10.39 -6.82
C GLY A 80 5.73 9.93 -7.67
N ASP A 81 6.22 10.85 -8.50
CA ASP A 81 7.40 10.61 -9.33
C ASP A 81 8.69 10.74 -8.51
N ALA A 82 9.70 9.96 -8.82
CA ALA A 82 11.03 10.12 -8.26
C ALA A 82 11.64 11.44 -8.73
N ASN A 83 12.46 12.05 -7.87
CA ASN A 83 13.07 13.36 -8.12
C ASN A 83 13.76 13.45 -9.47
N GLY A 84 13.38 14.43 -10.27
CA GLY A 84 13.98 14.66 -11.60
C GLY A 84 13.62 13.63 -12.67
N THR A 85 12.60 12.81 -12.43
CA THR A 85 12.16 11.76 -13.37
C THR A 85 10.65 11.78 -13.60
N THR A 86 10.19 10.95 -14.53
CA THR A 86 8.78 10.60 -14.72
C THR A 86 8.48 9.18 -14.26
N MET A 87 9.27 8.63 -13.32
CA MET A 87 9.07 7.30 -12.76
C MET A 87 8.24 7.40 -11.48
N SER A 88 6.98 7.01 -11.56
CA SER A 88 6.13 6.90 -10.38
C SER A 88 6.58 5.74 -9.49
N SER A 89 6.38 5.88 -8.20
CA SER A 89 6.56 4.75 -7.27
C SER A 89 5.65 3.55 -7.62
N TYR A 90 4.52 3.80 -8.27
CA TYR A 90 3.60 2.76 -8.74
C TYR A 90 4.10 2.09 -10.02
N ASP A 91 4.86 2.79 -10.89
CA ASP A 91 5.50 2.17 -12.05
C ASP A 91 6.47 1.06 -11.62
N VAL A 92 7.11 1.18 -10.45
CA VAL A 92 7.99 0.13 -9.88
C VAL A 92 7.19 -1.14 -9.59
N VAL A 93 5.99 -1.02 -9.03
CA VAL A 93 5.13 -2.19 -8.79
C VAL A 93 4.63 -2.77 -10.10
N ASP A 94 4.23 -1.93 -11.05
CA ASP A 94 3.76 -2.38 -12.37
C ASP A 94 4.85 -3.19 -13.09
N GLU A 95 6.11 -2.73 -13.05
CA GLU A 95 7.25 -3.45 -13.62
C GLU A 95 7.52 -4.79 -12.90
N LEU A 96 7.44 -4.81 -11.57
CA LEU A 96 7.54 -6.06 -10.81
C LEU A 96 6.43 -7.05 -11.20
N LEU A 97 5.20 -6.59 -11.35
CA LEU A 97 4.07 -7.42 -11.76
C LEU A 97 4.27 -7.96 -13.19
N ALA A 98 4.74 -7.12 -14.11
CA ALA A 98 5.06 -7.52 -15.47
C ALA A 98 6.14 -8.61 -15.49
N ARG A 99 7.23 -8.41 -14.73
CA ARG A 99 8.33 -9.39 -14.63
C ARG A 99 7.88 -10.70 -13.98
N LEU A 100 7.09 -10.64 -12.93
CA LEU A 100 6.52 -11.83 -12.27
C LEU A 100 5.49 -12.55 -13.16
N SER A 101 4.92 -11.86 -14.13
CA SER A 101 4.01 -12.42 -15.12
C SER A 101 4.72 -13.15 -16.26
N ASP A 102 6.05 -13.09 -16.34
CA ASP A 102 6.82 -13.85 -17.32
C ASP A 102 6.77 -15.35 -17.01
N ARG A 103 6.12 -16.10 -17.90
CA ARG A 103 5.95 -17.56 -17.74
C ARG A 103 7.27 -18.31 -17.85
N ALA A 104 8.25 -17.80 -18.58
CA ALA A 104 9.56 -18.44 -18.69
C ALA A 104 10.34 -18.36 -17.38
N LEU A 105 10.19 -17.25 -16.65
CA LEU A 105 10.85 -17.05 -15.35
C LEU A 105 10.07 -17.66 -14.17
N TYR A 106 8.73 -17.55 -14.23
CA TYR A 106 7.84 -17.95 -13.13
C TYR A 106 6.70 -18.87 -13.62
N PRO A 107 7.02 -20.08 -14.14
CA PRO A 107 6.02 -20.96 -14.78
C PRO A 107 4.90 -21.39 -13.84
N ASN A 108 5.19 -21.55 -12.55
CA ASN A 108 4.28 -22.10 -11.55
C ASN A 108 3.56 -21.02 -10.72
N LEU A 109 3.83 -19.74 -10.96
CA LEU A 109 3.24 -18.67 -10.16
C LEU A 109 1.73 -18.58 -10.39
N LYS A 110 0.97 -18.68 -9.29
CA LYS A 110 -0.50 -18.65 -9.26
C LYS A 110 -1.07 -17.46 -8.52
N LYS A 111 -0.29 -16.88 -7.60
CA LYS A 111 -0.75 -15.77 -6.77
C LYS A 111 0.37 -14.76 -6.50
N ILE A 112 0.00 -13.49 -6.58
CA ILE A 112 0.81 -12.36 -6.09
C ILE A 112 -0.02 -11.63 -5.05
N VAL A 113 0.59 -11.31 -3.90
CA VAL A 113 0.00 -10.43 -2.90
C VAL A 113 0.85 -9.18 -2.78
N LEU A 114 0.26 -8.01 -3.06
CA LEU A 114 0.87 -6.73 -2.75
C LEU A 114 0.44 -6.33 -1.34
N ALA A 115 1.39 -6.35 -0.40
CA ALA A 115 1.13 -6.11 1.01
C ALA A 115 1.91 -4.90 1.54
N GLY A 116 1.34 -4.17 2.49
CA GLY A 116 2.03 -3.07 3.16
C GLY A 116 1.43 -2.76 4.51
N TYR A 117 2.27 -2.29 5.44
CA TYR A 117 1.87 -1.88 6.79
C TYR A 117 2.21 -0.41 7.00
N SER A 118 1.37 0.32 7.73
CA SER A 118 1.57 1.75 8.02
C SER A 118 1.68 2.60 6.75
N ALA A 119 2.81 3.23 6.47
CA ALA A 119 3.05 3.94 5.21
C ALA A 119 2.94 3.02 3.98
N GLY A 120 3.39 1.76 4.09
CA GLY A 120 3.16 0.75 3.07
C GLY A 120 1.68 0.41 2.89
N GLY A 121 0.91 0.40 3.98
CA GLY A 121 -0.55 0.24 3.93
C GLY A 121 -1.23 1.41 3.22
N GLN A 122 -0.73 2.64 3.41
CA GLN A 122 -1.18 3.82 2.66
C GLN A 122 -0.89 3.67 1.16
N PHE A 123 0.31 3.21 0.80
CA PHE A 123 0.70 2.92 -0.58
C PHE A 123 -0.25 1.90 -1.21
N VAL A 124 -0.40 0.73 -0.59
CA VAL A 124 -1.20 -0.37 -1.14
C VAL A 124 -2.67 0.04 -1.28
N GLY A 125 -3.26 0.67 -0.28
CA GLY A 125 -4.66 1.10 -0.33
C GLY A 125 -4.95 2.06 -1.49
N ARG A 126 -3.99 2.90 -1.88
CA ARG A 126 -4.13 3.79 -3.03
C ARG A 126 -3.82 3.09 -4.34
N TYR A 127 -2.81 2.21 -4.36
CA TYR A 127 -2.51 1.40 -5.54
C TYR A 127 -3.70 0.51 -5.93
N VAL A 128 -4.44 -0.05 -4.98
CA VAL A 128 -5.69 -0.79 -5.26
C VAL A 128 -6.67 0.04 -6.09
N ALA A 129 -6.77 1.34 -5.80
CA ALA A 129 -7.68 2.25 -6.51
C ALA A 129 -7.17 2.66 -7.90
N VAL A 130 -5.89 2.99 -8.02
CA VAL A 130 -5.37 3.65 -9.22
C VAL A 130 -4.22 2.91 -9.93
N GLY A 131 -3.63 1.88 -9.34
CA GLY A 131 -2.54 1.10 -9.95
C GLY A 131 -3.00 0.37 -11.21
N LYS A 132 -2.08 0.10 -12.16
CA LYS A 132 -2.42 -0.71 -13.34
C LYS A 132 -2.81 -2.12 -12.94
N GLY A 133 -2.02 -2.76 -12.07
CA GLY A 133 -2.36 -4.07 -11.50
C GLY A 133 -2.57 -5.14 -12.57
N VAL A 134 -1.73 -5.15 -13.60
CA VAL A 134 -1.82 -6.10 -14.71
C VAL A 134 -0.93 -7.30 -14.42
N VAL A 135 -1.50 -8.47 -14.47
CA VAL A 135 -0.78 -9.76 -14.41
C VAL A 135 -1.29 -10.69 -15.51
N ARG A 136 -0.49 -11.69 -15.87
CA ARG A 136 -0.93 -12.68 -16.85
C ARG A 136 -2.11 -13.52 -16.35
N ASP A 137 -2.86 -14.08 -17.27
CA ASP A 137 -3.94 -15.02 -16.96
C ASP A 137 -3.43 -16.21 -16.14
N GLY A 138 -4.22 -16.61 -15.16
CA GLY A 138 -3.92 -17.67 -14.22
C GLY A 138 -3.12 -17.23 -12.98
N ILE A 139 -2.79 -15.93 -12.86
CA ILE A 139 -2.26 -15.36 -11.61
C ILE A 139 -3.36 -14.55 -10.92
N ALA A 140 -3.66 -14.89 -9.67
CA ALA A 140 -4.48 -14.05 -8.81
C ALA A 140 -3.63 -12.91 -8.23
N LEU A 141 -4.03 -11.66 -8.43
CA LEU A 141 -3.43 -10.49 -7.77
C LEU A 141 -4.36 -10.04 -6.65
N GLU A 142 -3.89 -10.13 -5.42
CA GLU A 142 -4.61 -9.67 -4.23
C GLU A 142 -3.79 -8.66 -3.44
N TYR A 143 -4.44 -7.94 -2.54
CA TYR A 143 -3.84 -6.82 -1.81
C TYR A 143 -4.05 -6.96 -0.31
N ALA A 144 -3.11 -6.42 0.48
CA ALA A 144 -3.23 -6.33 1.94
C ALA A 144 -2.71 -4.96 2.42
N ALA A 145 -3.63 -4.06 2.73
CA ALA A 145 -3.35 -2.71 3.20
C ALA A 145 -3.60 -2.63 4.71
N MET A 146 -2.52 -2.62 5.51
CA MET A 146 -2.63 -2.77 6.95
C MET A 146 -2.22 -1.51 7.69
N ALA A 147 -2.99 -1.15 8.73
CA ALA A 147 -2.76 -0.06 9.66
C ALA A 147 -2.30 1.28 9.00
N PRO A 148 -2.91 1.70 7.88
CA PRO A 148 -2.55 2.96 7.25
C PRO A 148 -2.88 4.13 8.19
N SER A 149 -2.06 5.19 8.14
CA SER A 149 -2.38 6.41 8.87
C SER A 149 -3.64 7.09 8.34
N THR A 150 -3.91 6.98 7.02
CA THR A 150 -5.13 7.48 6.37
C THR A 150 -5.57 6.55 5.25
N TYR A 151 -6.87 6.51 5.02
CA TYR A 151 -7.50 5.80 3.91
C TYR A 151 -7.77 6.73 2.73
N LEU A 152 -7.83 6.17 1.53
CA LEU A 152 -8.37 6.86 0.36
C LEU A 152 -9.89 6.80 0.41
N LEU A 153 -10.53 7.96 0.49
CA LEU A 153 -11.98 8.08 0.37
C LEU A 153 -12.29 8.43 -1.09
N PRO A 154 -13.08 7.62 -1.82
CA PRO A 154 -13.29 7.83 -3.25
C PRO A 154 -14.29 8.98 -3.51
N ASN A 155 -13.94 10.20 -3.12
CA ASN A 155 -14.68 11.42 -3.39
C ASN A 155 -13.75 12.47 -4.04
N SER A 156 -14.25 13.27 -4.95
CA SER A 156 -13.51 14.30 -5.68
C SER A 156 -13.39 15.63 -4.92
N THR A 157 -14.06 15.79 -3.79
CA THR A 157 -14.02 17.01 -2.99
C THR A 157 -12.76 17.11 -2.14
N ASP A 158 -12.23 15.97 -1.72
CA ASP A 158 -10.94 15.90 -1.05
C ASP A 158 -9.82 15.67 -2.08
N THR A 159 -8.71 16.40 -1.90
CA THR A 159 -7.53 16.22 -2.75
C THR A 159 -6.83 14.89 -2.48
N TRP A 160 -6.11 14.42 -3.50
CA TRP A 160 -5.17 13.34 -3.32
C TRP A 160 -4.20 13.69 -2.18
N HIS A 161 -3.99 12.84 -1.34
CA HIS A 161 -4.18 11.39 -1.19
C HIS A 161 -5.34 10.99 -0.23
N TYR A 162 -6.12 11.94 0.26
CA TYR A 162 -7.29 11.64 1.11
C TYR A 162 -8.51 11.31 0.26
N GLY A 163 -8.70 12.03 -0.83
CA GLY A 163 -9.72 11.81 -1.85
C GLY A 163 -9.09 11.57 -3.22
N ILE A 164 -9.88 11.65 -4.26
CA ILE A 164 -9.47 11.43 -5.64
C ILE A 164 -9.33 12.71 -6.48
N GLY A 165 -9.46 13.88 -5.85
CA GLY A 165 -9.19 15.17 -6.50
C GLY A 165 -7.69 15.42 -6.69
N ASN A 166 -7.30 16.13 -7.75
CA ASN A 166 -5.92 16.54 -8.02
C ASN A 166 -4.87 15.42 -7.86
N ARG A 167 -5.04 14.33 -8.61
CA ARG A 167 -4.16 13.15 -8.56
C ARG A 167 -2.81 13.40 -9.23
N PRO A 168 -1.75 12.64 -8.85
CA PRO A 168 -0.44 12.68 -9.49
C PRO A 168 -0.50 12.27 -10.97
N ARG A 169 0.56 12.56 -11.70
CA ARG A 169 0.72 12.21 -13.13
C ARG A 169 0.29 10.79 -13.45
N TYR A 170 0.68 9.82 -12.62
CA TYR A 170 0.39 8.40 -12.83
C TYR A 170 -1.10 8.09 -13.00
N SER A 171 -1.98 8.79 -12.31
CA SER A 171 -3.41 8.49 -12.26
C SER A 171 -4.33 9.64 -12.64
N ARG A 172 -3.77 10.80 -13.06
CA ARG A 172 -4.56 12.00 -13.32
C ARG A 172 -5.67 11.80 -14.36
N ASP A 173 -5.40 10.96 -15.36
CA ASP A 173 -6.30 10.75 -16.50
C ASP A 173 -7.37 9.66 -16.26
N MET A 174 -7.35 9.01 -15.09
CA MET A 174 -8.36 8.03 -14.73
C MET A 174 -9.68 8.72 -14.35
N SER A 175 -10.80 8.20 -14.84
CA SER A 175 -12.12 8.64 -14.38
C SER A 175 -12.46 8.11 -12.98
N GLU A 176 -13.40 8.74 -12.29
CA GLU A 176 -13.93 8.25 -11.01
C GLU A 176 -14.54 6.85 -11.16
N GLU A 177 -15.21 6.59 -12.29
CA GLU A 177 -15.79 5.29 -12.60
C GLU A 177 -14.73 4.20 -12.72
N GLN A 178 -13.59 4.49 -13.37
CA GLN A 178 -12.46 3.56 -13.45
C GLN A 178 -11.88 3.26 -12.06
N ILE A 179 -11.75 4.26 -11.20
CA ILE A 179 -11.27 4.10 -9.83
C ILE A 179 -12.23 3.22 -9.02
N MET A 180 -13.53 3.54 -9.06
CA MET A 180 -14.55 2.71 -8.40
C MET A 180 -14.63 1.31 -8.99
N GLY A 181 -14.46 1.17 -10.30
CA GLY A 181 -14.36 -0.12 -10.98
C GLY A 181 -13.20 -0.97 -10.44
N ASN A 182 -12.02 -0.34 -10.18
CA ASN A 182 -10.90 -1.02 -9.55
C ASN A 182 -11.25 -1.49 -8.13
N LEU A 183 -11.79 -0.61 -7.30
CA LEU A 183 -12.15 -0.92 -5.91
C LEU A 183 -13.20 -2.05 -5.83
N ARG A 184 -14.16 -2.08 -6.74
CA ARG A 184 -15.24 -3.08 -6.80
C ARG A 184 -14.85 -4.44 -7.39
N ARG A 185 -13.67 -4.56 -8.02
CA ARG A 185 -13.20 -5.84 -8.60
C ARG A 185 -11.96 -6.42 -7.93
N ARG A 186 -11.16 -5.58 -7.24
CA ARG A 186 -9.88 -5.98 -6.66
C ARG A 186 -10.06 -6.44 -5.22
N ARG A 187 -9.63 -7.66 -4.94
CA ARG A 187 -9.71 -8.22 -3.59
C ARG A 187 -8.62 -7.62 -2.71
N CYS A 188 -9.03 -6.96 -1.63
CA CYS A 188 -8.12 -6.31 -0.69
C CYS A 188 -8.48 -6.66 0.76
N LEU A 189 -7.47 -7.09 1.54
CA LEU A 189 -7.59 -7.14 2.98
C LEU A 189 -7.19 -5.79 3.57
N HIS A 190 -8.07 -5.19 4.37
CA HIS A 190 -7.74 -4.08 5.25
C HIS A 190 -7.63 -4.58 6.68
N GLY A 191 -6.46 -4.38 7.31
CA GLY A 191 -6.20 -4.81 8.68
C GLY A 191 -5.79 -3.66 9.58
N CYS A 192 -6.16 -3.72 10.87
CA CYS A 192 -5.69 -2.78 11.88
C CYS A 192 -5.65 -3.45 13.26
N GLY A 193 -4.67 -3.10 14.07
CA GLY A 193 -4.60 -3.56 15.44
C GLY A 193 -5.69 -2.93 16.31
N SER A 194 -6.34 -3.71 17.17
CA SER A 194 -7.37 -3.21 18.09
C SER A 194 -6.84 -2.19 19.09
N LEU A 195 -5.54 -2.20 19.37
CA LEU A 195 -4.85 -1.26 20.24
C LEU A 195 -4.04 -0.20 19.48
N ASP A 196 -4.25 -0.04 18.17
CA ASP A 196 -3.58 0.99 17.36
C ASP A 196 -4.28 2.36 17.51
N VAL A 197 -4.32 2.82 18.75
CA VAL A 197 -4.91 4.10 19.18
C VAL A 197 -3.85 5.17 19.47
N GLY A 198 -2.57 4.84 19.31
CA GLY A 198 -1.46 5.74 19.58
C GLY A 198 -1.26 6.80 18.51
N GLU A 199 -0.62 7.91 18.92
CA GLU A 199 -0.41 9.08 18.06
C GLU A 199 0.92 9.08 17.30
N LYS A 200 1.84 8.17 17.62
CA LYS A 200 3.16 8.12 16.99
C LYS A 200 3.04 7.94 15.48
N SER A 201 3.63 8.87 14.72
CA SER A 201 3.57 8.89 13.25
C SER A 201 2.14 8.87 12.68
N LEU A 202 1.18 9.37 13.42
CA LEU A 202 -0.19 9.57 12.96
C LEU A 202 -0.28 10.88 12.18
N ASP A 203 -0.91 10.85 11.03
CA ASP A 203 -1.26 12.04 10.28
C ASP A 203 -2.36 12.82 11.05
N LYS A 204 -2.05 14.06 11.46
CA LYS A 204 -2.94 14.94 12.23
C LYS A 204 -3.44 16.14 11.43
N THR A 205 -3.31 16.10 10.11
CA THR A 205 -3.89 17.16 9.26
C THR A 205 -5.42 17.19 9.40
N PRO A 206 -6.07 18.33 9.13
CA PRO A 206 -7.52 18.43 9.23
C PRO A 206 -8.27 17.35 8.40
N CYS A 207 -7.76 17.02 7.20
CA CYS A 207 -8.36 15.99 6.36
C CYS A 207 -8.21 14.58 6.96
N ALA A 208 -7.06 14.29 7.56
CA ALA A 208 -6.84 13.03 8.25
C ALA A 208 -7.73 12.89 9.51
N MET A 209 -7.86 13.98 10.27
CA MET A 209 -8.68 13.99 11.49
C MET A 209 -10.17 13.79 11.21
N LYS A 210 -10.68 14.17 10.04
CA LYS A 210 -12.05 13.85 9.61
C LYS A 210 -12.29 12.34 9.48
N GLN A 211 -11.25 11.54 9.24
CA GLN A 211 -11.37 10.09 9.13
C GLN A 211 -11.49 9.39 10.49
N GLY A 212 -11.02 10.04 11.57
CA GLY A 212 -11.03 9.54 12.93
C GLY A 212 -9.81 9.99 13.74
N GLU A 213 -9.91 9.91 15.04
CA GLU A 213 -8.88 10.42 15.98
C GLU A 213 -7.60 9.58 16.00
N ASN A 214 -7.69 8.29 15.67
CA ASN A 214 -6.56 7.36 15.64
C ASN A 214 -6.73 6.32 14.51
N ARG A 215 -5.73 5.45 14.28
CA ARG A 215 -5.77 4.48 13.19
C ARG A 215 -6.90 3.49 13.30
N PHE A 216 -7.20 3.01 14.51
CA PHE A 216 -8.27 2.06 14.71
C PHE A 216 -9.66 2.70 14.47
N ALA A 217 -9.89 3.91 14.95
CA ALA A 217 -11.11 4.66 14.65
C ALA A 217 -11.26 4.91 13.13
N ARG A 218 -10.18 5.28 12.43
CA ARG A 218 -10.17 5.44 10.97
C ARG A 218 -10.49 4.14 10.24
N TYR A 219 -9.97 3.02 10.72
CA TYR A 219 -10.27 1.69 10.20
C TYR A 219 -11.76 1.37 10.32
N GLN A 220 -12.36 1.62 11.48
CA GLN A 220 -13.79 1.38 11.70
C GLN A 220 -14.67 2.27 10.82
N ASN A 221 -14.33 3.55 10.70
CA ASN A 221 -15.05 4.50 9.85
C ASN A 221 -14.92 4.15 8.36
N PHE A 222 -13.73 3.70 7.93
CA PHE A 222 -13.51 3.24 6.57
C PHE A 222 -14.30 1.96 6.27
N LYS A 223 -14.34 1.02 7.22
CA LYS A 223 -15.19 -0.18 7.10
C LYS A 223 -16.65 0.19 6.90
N ALA A 224 -17.18 1.06 7.74
CA ALA A 224 -18.56 1.53 7.63
C ALA A 224 -18.85 2.28 6.30
N LEU A 225 -17.84 2.95 5.73
CA LEU A 225 -17.96 3.55 4.39
C LEU A 225 -18.05 2.50 3.30
N VAL A 226 -17.16 1.51 3.31
CA VAL A 226 -17.11 0.42 2.30
C VAL A 226 -18.41 -0.38 2.30
N GLU A 227 -18.96 -0.66 3.48
CA GLU A 227 -20.21 -1.42 3.65
C GLU A 227 -21.44 -0.75 3.02
N LYS A 228 -21.37 0.55 2.70
CA LYS A 228 -22.44 1.25 1.97
C LYS A 228 -22.51 0.92 0.48
N ASP A 229 -21.44 0.38 -0.09
CA ASP A 229 -21.39 -0.10 -1.48
C ASP A 229 -21.21 -1.63 -1.49
N SER A 230 -22.28 -2.38 -1.70
CA SER A 230 -22.27 -3.84 -1.64
C SER A 230 -21.24 -4.48 -2.59
N ARG A 231 -21.08 -3.92 -3.81
CA ARG A 231 -20.11 -4.45 -4.80
C ARG A 231 -18.66 -4.24 -4.34
N TRP A 232 -18.39 -3.15 -3.61
CA TRP A 232 -17.08 -2.92 -3.03
C TRP A 232 -16.88 -3.81 -1.81
N ALA A 233 -17.88 -3.89 -0.92
CA ALA A 233 -17.84 -4.72 0.28
C ALA A 233 -17.57 -6.20 0.00
N GLU A 234 -18.10 -6.75 -1.09
CA GLU A 234 -17.83 -8.13 -1.52
C GLU A 234 -16.35 -8.42 -1.84
N LYS A 235 -15.57 -7.40 -2.18
CA LYS A 235 -14.15 -7.54 -2.53
C LYS A 235 -13.21 -7.21 -1.38
N VAL A 236 -13.73 -6.61 -0.31
CA VAL A 236 -12.90 -6.19 0.84
C VAL A 236 -13.04 -7.19 1.98
N VAL A 237 -11.90 -7.57 2.53
CA VAL A 237 -11.82 -8.33 3.78
C VAL A 237 -11.35 -7.40 4.87
N PHE A 238 -12.14 -7.24 5.93
CA PHE A 238 -11.73 -6.49 7.12
C PHE A 238 -11.28 -7.47 8.21
N HIS A 239 -10.07 -7.25 8.74
CA HIS A 239 -9.52 -8.08 9.82
C HIS A 239 -8.94 -7.21 10.92
N THR A 240 -9.38 -7.42 12.14
CA THR A 240 -8.82 -6.77 13.32
C THR A 240 -7.76 -7.67 13.94
N PHE A 241 -6.55 -7.14 14.12
CA PHE A 241 -5.49 -7.83 14.83
C PHE A 241 -5.70 -7.62 16.33
N ASP A 242 -6.20 -8.64 17.03
CA ASP A 242 -6.55 -8.54 18.43
C ASP A 242 -5.33 -8.29 19.33
N SER A 243 -5.48 -7.34 20.25
CA SER A 243 -4.45 -6.97 21.23
C SER A 243 -3.12 -6.51 20.62
N ILE A 244 -3.12 -6.09 19.34
CA ILE A 244 -1.96 -5.53 18.64
C ILE A 244 -2.11 -4.01 18.55
N ALA A 245 -1.04 -3.29 18.93
CA ALA A 245 -0.89 -1.86 18.70
C ALA A 245 -0.28 -1.61 17.30
N HIS A 246 0.45 -0.51 17.10
CA HIS A 246 1.10 -0.23 15.80
C HIS A 246 2.39 -1.04 15.63
N GLU A 247 2.27 -2.38 15.46
CA GLU A 247 3.39 -3.34 15.47
C GLU A 247 3.36 -4.24 14.22
N ALA A 248 4.09 -3.83 13.18
CA ALA A 248 4.12 -4.53 11.89
C ALA A 248 4.50 -6.01 12.01
N SER A 249 5.53 -6.34 12.80
CA SER A 249 6.00 -7.73 12.96
C SER A 249 4.92 -8.65 13.52
N LYS A 250 4.14 -8.17 14.49
CA LYS A 250 3.03 -8.95 15.05
C LYS A 250 1.89 -9.11 14.06
N ALA A 251 1.56 -8.05 13.32
CA ALA A 251 0.54 -8.11 12.28
C ALA A 251 0.92 -9.10 11.17
N TYR A 252 2.17 -9.10 10.71
CA TYR A 252 2.65 -10.05 9.70
C TYR A 252 2.74 -11.50 10.18
N ALA A 253 2.74 -11.72 11.49
CA ALA A 253 2.67 -13.06 12.09
C ALA A 253 1.24 -13.54 12.36
N ASP A 254 0.22 -12.73 12.10
CA ASP A 254 -1.17 -13.05 12.35
C ASP A 254 -1.63 -14.25 11.49
N PRO A 255 -2.21 -15.31 12.09
CA PRO A 255 -2.58 -16.52 11.37
C PRO A 255 -3.63 -16.29 10.27
N TYR A 256 -4.57 -15.36 10.47
CA TYR A 256 -5.58 -15.04 9.48
C TYR A 256 -4.97 -14.36 8.26
N LEU A 257 -4.06 -13.40 8.48
CA LEU A 257 -3.34 -12.74 7.40
C LEU A 257 -2.49 -13.73 6.60
N LEU A 258 -1.77 -14.62 7.29
CA LEU A 258 -0.96 -15.66 6.64
C LEU A 258 -1.82 -16.61 5.82
N LYS A 259 -2.98 -17.00 6.34
CA LYS A 259 -3.97 -17.81 5.61
C LYS A 259 -4.47 -17.07 4.38
N TYR A 260 -4.87 -15.80 4.51
CA TYR A 260 -5.31 -14.95 3.39
C TYR A 260 -4.26 -14.89 2.27
N MET A 261 -2.97 -14.72 2.64
CA MET A 261 -1.89 -14.67 1.66
C MET A 261 -1.68 -16.01 0.93
N LYS A 262 -1.83 -17.13 1.64
CA LYS A 262 -1.59 -18.48 1.09
C LYS A 262 -2.76 -19.04 0.28
N GLU A 263 -3.99 -18.67 0.59
CA GLU A 263 -5.16 -19.18 -0.14
C GLU A 263 -5.14 -18.73 -1.61
N VAL A 264 -5.03 -19.68 -2.53
CA VAL A 264 -5.31 -19.49 -3.95
C VAL A 264 -6.78 -19.85 -4.15
N LYS A 265 -7.60 -18.86 -4.49
CA LYS A 265 -9.04 -19.07 -4.82
C LYS A 265 -9.24 -19.17 -6.30
#